data_976b5c1cc9434a2ad618be701bfc1720
#
_entry.id   976b5c1cc9434a2ad618be701bfc1720
#
_cell.length_a   1.000
_cell.length_b   1.000
_cell.length_c   1.000
_cell.angle_alpha   90.00
_cell.angle_beta   90.00
_cell.angle_gamma   90.00
#
_symmetry.space_group_name_H-M   'P 1'
#
loop_
_entity.id
_entity.type
_entity.pdbx_description
1 polymer ?
#
loop_
_entity_poly.entity_id
_entity_poly.type
_entity_poly.pdbx_seq_one_letter_code
_entity_poly.pdbx_strand_id
1 'polypeptide(L)'
;MSALSITPPEPLQLYLLRHADAGDPMAWPGDDAERPLSAKGKRQARRLGSLLADIGWRPDVILTSPKLRASETARIVGEAVAVKPDDEGRLGSAFELSDLGGMLAAYPDARRVVLVGHDPDFSSIASTLTGAAIELRKGAIARIDLSDAGATAGEGALRWLIPPGAVPD
;
A
#
# COMPACT_ATOMS: atom_id res chain seq x y z
N MET A 1 -24.50 -3.17 38.51
CA MET A 1 -24.14 -3.91 37.27
C MET A 1 -23.28 -3.01 36.40
N SER A 2 -22.01 -3.29 36.36
CA SER A 2 -21.07 -2.52 35.50
C SER A 2 -21.31 -2.94 34.05
N ALA A 3 -21.77 -2.03 33.20
CA ALA A 3 -21.84 -2.27 31.78
C ALA A 3 -20.38 -2.44 31.27
N LEU A 4 -20.05 -3.65 30.86
CA LEU A 4 -18.82 -3.91 30.14
C LEU A 4 -18.90 -3.09 28.84
N SER A 5 -18.11 -2.01 28.79
CA SER A 5 -17.93 -1.21 27.58
C SER A 5 -17.18 -2.11 26.60
N ILE A 6 -17.91 -2.81 25.74
CA ILE A 6 -17.31 -3.58 24.65
C ILE A 6 -16.89 -2.55 23.62
N THR A 7 -15.64 -2.09 23.69
CA THR A 7 -15.05 -1.34 22.60
C THR A 7 -15.00 -2.29 21.40
N PRO A 8 -15.59 -1.94 20.25
CA PRO A 8 -15.46 -2.78 19.06
C PRO A 8 -13.98 -2.95 18.72
N PRO A 9 -13.59 -4.14 18.23
CA PRO A 9 -12.20 -4.36 17.84
C PRO A 9 -11.77 -3.31 16.81
N GLU A 10 -10.54 -2.81 16.95
CA GLU A 10 -10.00 -1.87 15.99
C GLU A 10 -9.98 -2.52 14.59
N PRO A 11 -10.40 -1.77 13.55
CA PRO A 11 -10.41 -2.31 12.20
C PRO A 11 -9.00 -2.62 11.73
N LEU A 12 -8.88 -3.61 10.83
CA LEU A 12 -7.65 -3.84 10.08
C LEU A 12 -7.47 -2.69 9.10
N GLN A 13 -6.37 -1.97 9.19
CA GLN A 13 -6.04 -0.86 8.32
C GLN A 13 -5.18 -1.36 7.16
N LEU A 14 -5.78 -1.50 5.99
CA LEU A 14 -5.06 -1.83 4.75
C LEU A 14 -4.62 -0.55 4.06
N TYR A 15 -3.34 -0.48 3.73
CA TYR A 15 -2.76 0.61 2.95
C TYR A 15 -2.27 0.07 1.61
N LEU A 16 -2.81 0.60 0.52
CA LEU A 16 -2.36 0.28 -0.84
C LEU A 16 -1.52 1.43 -1.36
N LEU A 17 -0.22 1.19 -1.51
CA LEU A 17 0.74 2.14 -2.05
C LEU A 17 1.18 1.67 -3.44
N ARG A 18 0.71 2.35 -4.48
CA ARG A 18 1.23 2.12 -5.83
C ARG A 18 2.66 2.65 -5.91
N HIS A 19 3.57 1.88 -6.51
CA HIS A 19 4.95 2.33 -6.71
C HIS A 19 5.02 3.74 -7.31
N ALA A 20 6.04 4.51 -6.96
CA ALA A 20 6.27 5.85 -7.46
C ALA A 20 6.69 5.85 -8.94
N ASP A 21 6.92 7.02 -9.51
CA ASP A 21 7.27 7.14 -10.94
C ASP A 21 8.54 6.36 -11.29
N ALA A 22 8.47 5.57 -12.35
CA ALA A 22 9.56 4.74 -12.86
C ALA A 22 9.84 5.01 -14.37
N GLY A 23 9.47 6.18 -14.86
CA GLY A 23 9.66 6.58 -16.25
C GLY A 23 8.78 5.80 -17.24
N ASP A 24 9.15 5.90 -18.50
CA ASP A 24 8.49 5.20 -19.59
C ASP A 24 8.99 3.75 -19.70
N PRO A 25 8.14 2.73 -19.57
CA PRO A 25 8.56 1.34 -19.73
C PRO A 25 9.10 1.03 -21.13
N MET A 26 8.64 1.74 -22.17
CA MET A 26 9.12 1.55 -23.54
C MET A 26 10.52 2.10 -23.77
N ALA A 27 10.97 3.02 -22.93
CA ALA A 27 12.33 3.56 -23.00
C ALA A 27 13.34 2.74 -22.17
N TRP A 28 12.88 1.78 -21.37
CA TRP A 28 13.74 0.92 -20.57
C TRP A 28 14.27 -0.26 -21.38
N PRO A 29 15.61 -0.41 -21.54
CA PRO A 29 16.18 -1.43 -22.44
C PRO A 29 16.29 -2.84 -21.83
N GLY A 30 16.06 -2.98 -20.51
CA GLY A 30 16.21 -4.23 -19.78
C GLY A 30 14.88 -4.90 -19.44
N ASP A 31 14.95 -5.90 -18.57
CA ASP A 31 13.75 -6.53 -17.99
C ASP A 31 12.93 -5.49 -17.20
N ASP A 32 11.62 -5.42 -17.46
CA ASP A 32 10.74 -4.48 -16.78
C ASP A 32 10.71 -4.69 -15.25
N ALA A 33 10.97 -5.91 -14.77
CA ALA A 33 11.09 -6.18 -13.35
C ALA A 33 12.26 -5.43 -12.68
N GLU A 34 13.31 -5.15 -13.43
CA GLU A 34 14.51 -4.44 -12.99
C GLU A 34 14.45 -2.93 -13.23
N ARG A 35 13.36 -2.42 -13.78
CA ARG A 35 13.20 -0.99 -14.03
C ARG A 35 13.08 -0.21 -12.71
N PRO A 36 14.05 0.70 -12.41
CA PRO A 36 14.10 1.42 -11.14
C PRO A 36 13.14 2.61 -11.12
N LEU A 37 13.01 3.24 -9.97
CA LEU A 37 12.38 4.54 -9.85
C LEU A 37 13.18 5.60 -10.64
N SER A 38 12.45 6.51 -11.29
CA SER A 38 13.03 7.74 -11.83
C SER A 38 13.45 8.68 -10.70
N ALA A 39 14.21 9.73 -11.02
CA ALA A 39 14.53 10.79 -10.05
C ALA A 39 13.25 11.43 -9.48
N LYS A 40 12.21 11.59 -10.31
CA LYS A 40 10.88 12.05 -9.87
C LYS A 40 10.25 11.07 -8.87
N GLY A 41 10.29 9.77 -9.19
CA GLY A 41 9.73 8.74 -8.30
C GLY A 41 10.42 8.68 -6.95
N LYS A 42 11.74 8.80 -6.92
CA LYS A 42 12.51 8.86 -5.66
C LYS A 42 12.13 10.08 -4.81
N ARG A 43 11.89 11.24 -5.44
CA ARG A 43 11.37 12.42 -4.71
C ARG A 43 9.95 12.18 -4.18
N GLN A 44 9.05 11.62 -5.00
CA GLN A 44 7.69 11.28 -4.56
C GLN A 44 7.70 10.35 -3.33
N ALA A 45 8.49 9.28 -3.37
CA ALA A 45 8.60 8.34 -2.26
C ALA A 45 9.17 8.99 -0.98
N ARG A 46 10.20 9.84 -1.11
CA ARG A 46 10.78 10.57 0.04
C ARG A 46 9.78 11.52 0.67
N ARG A 47 9.06 12.33 -0.13
CA ARG A 47 8.04 13.24 0.36
C ARG A 47 6.93 12.51 1.11
N LEU A 48 6.42 11.43 0.53
CA LEU A 48 5.42 10.60 1.19
C LEU A 48 5.96 10.03 2.51
N GLY A 49 7.16 9.46 2.50
CA GLY A 49 7.80 8.93 3.71
C GLY A 49 7.96 10.00 4.79
N SER A 50 8.40 11.21 4.44
CA SER A 50 8.52 12.33 5.37
C SER A 50 7.16 12.73 5.95
N LEU A 51 6.15 12.91 5.11
CA LEU A 51 4.78 13.23 5.57
C LEU A 51 4.27 12.19 6.58
N LEU A 52 4.42 10.91 6.25
CA LEU A 52 3.94 9.82 7.11
C LEU A 52 4.72 9.76 8.43
N ALA A 53 6.03 10.01 8.41
CA ALA A 53 6.85 10.09 9.61
C ALA A 53 6.47 11.30 10.48
N ASP A 54 6.25 12.47 9.88
CA ASP A 54 5.90 13.73 10.57
C ASP A 54 4.57 13.62 11.32
N ILE A 55 3.60 12.89 10.76
CA ILE A 55 2.32 12.64 11.44
C ILE A 55 2.38 11.47 12.43
N GLY A 56 3.55 10.91 12.68
CA GLY A 56 3.74 9.79 13.61
C GLY A 56 3.14 8.47 13.13
N TRP A 57 2.88 8.33 11.82
CA TRP A 57 2.33 7.11 11.28
C TRP A 57 3.39 6.01 11.20
N ARG A 58 3.05 4.83 11.72
CA ARG A 58 3.92 3.67 11.69
C ARG A 58 3.10 2.41 11.42
N PRO A 59 3.34 1.72 10.30
CA PRO A 59 2.70 0.44 10.02
C PRO A 59 3.32 -0.68 10.86
N ASP A 60 2.58 -1.78 11.01
CA ASP A 60 3.08 -2.99 11.65
C ASP A 60 3.92 -3.82 10.67
N VAL A 61 3.52 -3.82 9.40
CA VAL A 61 4.22 -4.54 8.33
C VAL A 61 4.11 -3.79 7.00
N ILE A 62 5.18 -3.84 6.20
CA ILE A 62 5.22 -3.40 4.81
C ILE A 62 5.58 -4.60 3.95
N LEU A 63 4.68 -4.99 3.05
CA LEU A 63 4.90 -6.04 2.06
C LEU A 63 5.07 -5.41 0.68
N THR A 64 6.07 -5.83 -0.07
CA THR A 64 6.36 -5.22 -1.37
C THR A 64 6.49 -6.25 -2.48
N SER A 65 6.02 -5.87 -3.67
CA SER A 65 6.37 -6.55 -4.91
C SER A 65 7.90 -6.62 -5.07
N PRO A 66 8.42 -7.74 -5.59
CA PRO A 66 9.86 -7.88 -5.86
C PRO A 66 10.35 -7.03 -7.05
N LYS A 67 9.44 -6.45 -7.86
CA LYS A 67 9.85 -5.54 -8.95
C LYS A 67 10.54 -4.31 -8.40
N LEU A 68 11.69 -3.95 -8.95
CA LEU A 68 12.63 -2.97 -8.38
C LEU A 68 11.97 -1.61 -8.04
N ARG A 69 11.09 -1.08 -8.91
CA ARG A 69 10.38 0.18 -8.65
C ARG A 69 9.47 0.15 -7.41
N ALA A 70 8.89 -1.02 -7.11
CA ALA A 70 8.05 -1.19 -5.92
C ALA A 70 8.92 -1.37 -4.68
N SER A 71 9.94 -2.23 -4.73
CA SER A 71 10.87 -2.44 -3.63
C SER A 71 11.65 -1.18 -3.25
N GLU A 72 12.06 -0.36 -4.23
CA GLU A 72 12.67 0.95 -3.97
C GLU A 72 11.69 1.92 -3.30
N THR A 73 10.42 1.96 -3.76
CA THR A 73 9.37 2.78 -3.10
C THR A 73 9.19 2.35 -1.66
N ALA A 74 9.02 1.05 -1.41
CA ALA A 74 8.83 0.47 -0.09
C ALA A 74 10.03 0.76 0.83
N ARG A 75 11.25 0.61 0.32
CA ARG A 75 12.47 0.89 1.09
C ARG A 75 12.56 2.36 1.50
N ILE A 76 12.32 3.28 0.59
CA ILE A 76 12.39 4.73 0.87
C ILE A 76 11.36 5.13 1.93
N VAL A 77 10.11 4.67 1.78
CA VAL A 77 9.04 4.96 2.76
C VAL A 77 9.32 4.24 4.08
N GLY A 78 9.73 2.97 4.03
CA GLY A 78 10.05 2.17 5.21
C GLY A 78 11.19 2.75 6.05
N GLU A 79 12.24 3.28 5.41
CA GLU A 79 13.33 3.98 6.09
C GLU A 79 12.81 5.21 6.85
N ALA A 80 11.92 5.99 6.25
CA ALA A 80 11.36 7.18 6.90
C ALA A 80 10.51 6.86 8.13
N VAL A 81 9.77 5.75 8.10
CA VAL A 81 8.88 5.35 9.20
C VAL A 81 9.49 4.26 10.10
N ALA A 82 10.77 3.91 9.90
CA ALA A 82 11.52 2.91 10.66
C ALA A 82 10.87 1.51 10.68
N VAL A 83 10.36 1.06 9.52
CA VAL A 83 9.82 -0.29 9.30
C VAL A 83 10.46 -0.89 8.06
N LYS A 84 11.15 -2.03 8.20
CA LYS A 84 11.78 -2.72 7.08
C LYS A 84 10.73 -3.44 6.24
N PRO A 85 10.68 -3.23 4.91
CA PRO A 85 9.79 -3.99 4.04
C PRO A 85 10.23 -5.45 3.90
N ASP A 86 9.24 -6.34 3.73
CA ASP A 86 9.44 -7.74 3.37
C ASP A 86 8.94 -7.98 1.93
N ASP A 87 9.66 -8.81 1.19
CA ASP A 87 9.27 -9.19 -0.17
C ASP A 87 8.05 -10.14 -0.15
N GLU A 88 7.07 -9.82 -1.00
CA GLU A 88 5.89 -10.64 -1.21
C GLU A 88 5.68 -10.90 -2.70
N GLY A 89 6.05 -12.10 -3.14
CA GLY A 89 6.05 -12.49 -4.55
C GLY A 89 4.69 -12.35 -5.25
N ARG A 90 3.58 -12.55 -4.53
CA ARG A 90 2.22 -12.40 -5.06
C ARG A 90 1.91 -10.98 -5.55
N LEU A 91 2.56 -9.97 -5.00
CA LEU A 91 2.41 -8.57 -5.42
C LEU A 91 3.12 -8.26 -6.75
N GLY A 92 3.91 -9.18 -7.28
CA GLY A 92 4.70 -8.98 -8.50
C GLY A 92 3.91 -9.07 -9.80
N SER A 93 2.80 -9.79 -9.82
CA SER A 93 1.96 -9.97 -11.01
C SER A 93 0.58 -10.52 -10.67
N ALA A 94 -0.45 -10.00 -11.34
CA ALA A 94 -1.82 -10.48 -11.27
C ALA A 94 -2.34 -10.70 -9.84
N PHE A 95 -2.08 -9.73 -8.96
CA PHE A 95 -2.55 -9.78 -7.57
C PHE A 95 -4.05 -9.48 -7.52
N GLU A 96 -4.80 -10.41 -6.95
CA GLU A 96 -6.26 -10.34 -6.88
C GLU A 96 -6.77 -10.25 -5.44
N LEU A 97 -8.05 -9.88 -5.30
CA LEU A 97 -8.70 -9.81 -3.99
C LEU A 97 -8.67 -11.16 -3.25
N SER A 98 -8.76 -12.27 -3.99
CA SER A 98 -8.66 -13.63 -3.43
C SER A 98 -7.32 -13.91 -2.75
N ASP A 99 -6.23 -13.27 -3.19
CA ASP A 99 -4.90 -13.42 -2.59
C ASP A 99 -4.77 -12.62 -1.29
N LEU A 100 -5.51 -11.53 -1.19
CA LEU A 100 -5.41 -10.57 -0.08
C LEU A 100 -5.74 -11.20 1.27
N GLY A 101 -6.82 -11.97 1.35
CA GLY A 101 -7.24 -12.63 2.60
C GLY A 101 -6.17 -13.56 3.16
N GLY A 102 -5.58 -14.42 2.30
CA GLY A 102 -4.49 -15.31 2.69
C GLY A 102 -3.21 -14.56 3.11
N MET A 103 -2.94 -13.44 2.45
CA MET A 103 -1.80 -12.59 2.80
C MET A 103 -1.98 -11.92 4.17
N LEU A 104 -3.15 -11.35 4.43
CA LEU A 104 -3.47 -10.72 5.72
C LEU A 104 -3.50 -11.74 6.86
N ALA A 105 -4.02 -12.94 6.62
CA ALA A 105 -4.07 -14.02 7.60
C ALA A 105 -2.68 -14.52 8.04
N ALA A 106 -1.64 -14.31 7.23
CA ALA A 106 -0.25 -14.63 7.59
C ALA A 106 0.34 -13.68 8.65
N TYR A 107 -0.33 -12.55 8.91
CA TYR A 107 0.09 -11.53 9.88
C TYR A 107 -1.04 -11.24 10.89
N PRO A 108 -1.44 -12.22 11.71
CA PRO A 108 -2.66 -12.13 12.54
C PRO A 108 -2.61 -11.01 13.59
N ASP A 109 -1.40 -10.62 14.02
CA ASP A 109 -1.20 -9.55 15.01
C ASP A 109 -1.06 -8.16 14.40
N ALA A 110 -0.90 -8.07 13.07
CA ALA A 110 -0.77 -6.80 12.38
C ALA A 110 -2.15 -6.13 12.19
N ARG A 111 -2.24 -4.85 12.56
CA ARG A 111 -3.43 -4.01 12.37
C ARG A 111 -3.25 -2.95 11.30
N ARG A 112 -2.02 -2.60 10.99
CA ARG A 112 -1.63 -1.62 9.96
C ARG A 112 -0.74 -2.31 8.94
N VAL A 113 -1.35 -2.78 7.84
CA VAL A 113 -0.66 -3.54 6.79
C VAL A 113 -0.53 -2.68 5.54
N VAL A 114 0.70 -2.50 5.07
CA VAL A 114 0.99 -1.78 3.82
C VAL A 114 1.37 -2.77 2.75
N LEU A 115 0.72 -2.66 1.60
CA LEU A 115 1.10 -3.36 0.38
C LEU A 115 1.67 -2.34 -0.61
N VAL A 116 2.83 -2.61 -1.16
CA VAL A 116 3.46 -1.79 -2.20
C VAL A 116 3.50 -2.58 -3.50
N GLY A 117 2.83 -2.06 -4.53
CA GLY A 117 2.65 -2.82 -5.77
C GLY A 117 2.22 -1.96 -6.96
N HIS A 118 1.37 -2.51 -7.79
CA HIS A 118 1.13 -2.09 -9.16
C HIS A 118 -0.35 -1.84 -9.47
N ASP A 119 -0.59 -1.12 -10.56
CA ASP A 119 -1.86 -1.02 -11.22
C ASP A 119 -1.86 -1.87 -12.52
N PRO A 120 -3.03 -2.36 -12.94
CA PRO A 120 -4.38 -2.05 -12.43
C PRO A 120 -4.82 -2.79 -11.16
N ASP A 121 -4.00 -3.71 -10.62
CA ASP A 121 -4.36 -4.59 -9.50
C ASP A 121 -4.85 -3.80 -8.28
N PHE A 122 -4.11 -2.79 -7.84
CA PHE A 122 -4.45 -2.01 -6.65
C PHE A 122 -5.68 -1.14 -6.81
N SER A 123 -5.86 -0.49 -7.96
CA SER A 123 -7.08 0.26 -8.24
C SER A 123 -8.31 -0.65 -8.30
N SER A 124 -8.16 -1.84 -8.89
CA SER A 124 -9.21 -2.85 -8.94
C SER A 124 -9.59 -3.36 -7.55
N ILE A 125 -8.61 -3.72 -6.73
CA ILE A 125 -8.84 -4.19 -5.35
C ILE A 125 -9.48 -3.10 -4.50
N ALA A 126 -8.98 -1.87 -4.55
CA ALA A 126 -9.55 -0.75 -3.82
C ALA A 126 -11.01 -0.50 -4.20
N SER A 127 -11.30 -0.53 -5.51
CA SER A 127 -12.65 -0.34 -6.02
C SER A 127 -13.60 -1.48 -5.59
N THR A 128 -13.13 -2.72 -5.64
CA THR A 128 -13.93 -3.88 -5.24
C THR A 128 -14.21 -3.88 -3.73
N LEU A 129 -13.21 -3.58 -2.91
CA LEU A 129 -13.37 -3.53 -1.44
C LEU A 129 -14.35 -2.45 -1.01
N THR A 130 -14.34 -1.30 -1.66
CA THR A 130 -15.11 -0.13 -1.22
C THR A 130 -16.45 0.03 -1.94
N GLY A 131 -16.64 -0.63 -3.08
CA GLY A 131 -17.79 -0.43 -3.96
C GLY A 131 -17.76 0.91 -4.72
N ALA A 132 -16.64 1.63 -4.72
CA ALA A 132 -16.47 2.91 -5.38
C ALA A 132 -15.44 2.80 -6.54
N ALA A 133 -15.54 3.69 -7.53
CA ALA A 133 -14.50 3.80 -8.57
C ALA A 133 -13.26 4.51 -7.98
N ILE A 134 -12.18 3.77 -7.78
CA ILE A 134 -10.92 4.29 -7.22
C ILE A 134 -9.81 4.09 -8.23
N GLU A 135 -9.05 5.14 -8.48
CA GLU A 135 -7.85 5.12 -9.31
C GLU A 135 -6.65 5.58 -8.48
N LEU A 136 -5.64 4.72 -8.36
CA LEU A 136 -4.38 5.02 -7.69
C LEU A 136 -3.34 5.47 -8.73
N ARG A 137 -2.92 6.72 -8.68
CA ARG A 137 -1.79 7.22 -9.48
C ARG A 137 -0.46 6.70 -8.94
N LYS A 138 0.59 6.69 -9.76
CA LYS A 138 1.96 6.32 -9.34
C LYS A 138 2.39 7.14 -8.13
N GLY A 139 2.74 6.49 -7.03
CA GLY A 139 3.09 7.14 -5.78
C GLY A 139 1.90 7.52 -4.88
N ALA A 140 0.68 7.20 -5.28
CA ALA A 140 -0.49 7.38 -4.42
C ALA A 140 -0.60 6.28 -3.36
N ILE A 141 -1.09 6.65 -2.19
CA ILE A 141 -1.43 5.72 -1.11
C ILE A 141 -2.89 5.90 -0.71
N ALA A 142 -3.59 4.79 -0.49
CA ALA A 142 -4.95 4.77 0.02
C ALA A 142 -5.03 3.95 1.30
N ARG A 143 -5.80 4.41 2.29
CA ARG A 143 -6.17 3.65 3.47
C ARG A 143 -7.60 3.15 3.35
N ILE A 144 -7.77 1.85 3.49
CA ILE A 144 -9.07 1.17 3.52
C ILE A 144 -9.14 0.40 4.85
N ASP A 145 -10.15 0.70 5.65
CA ASP A 145 -10.40 -0.06 6.88
C ASP A 145 -11.27 -1.27 6.55
N LEU A 146 -10.86 -2.42 7.03
CA LEU A 146 -11.54 -3.71 6.87
C LEU A 146 -12.04 -4.19 8.24
N SER A 147 -13.19 -4.86 8.28
CA SER A 147 -13.73 -5.46 9.50
C SER A 147 -12.83 -6.60 10.01
N ASP A 148 -12.26 -7.36 9.07
CA ASP A 148 -11.36 -8.49 9.36
C ASP A 148 -10.42 -8.78 8.18
N ALA A 149 -9.60 -9.83 8.32
CA ALA A 149 -8.67 -10.29 7.28
C ALA A 149 -9.37 -10.95 6.07
N GLY A 150 -10.68 -11.18 6.12
CA GLY A 150 -11.45 -11.78 5.02
C GLY A 150 -11.54 -10.90 3.79
N ALA A 151 -11.35 -9.59 3.97
CA ALA A 151 -11.29 -8.61 2.88
C ALA A 151 -12.48 -8.73 1.91
N THR A 152 -13.70 -8.74 2.44
CA THR A 152 -14.92 -8.96 1.67
C THR A 152 -15.23 -7.76 0.75
N ALA A 153 -15.63 -8.04 -0.48
CA ALA A 153 -16.03 -7.03 -1.46
C ALA A 153 -17.19 -6.17 -0.93
N GLY A 154 -17.07 -4.84 -1.08
CA GLY A 154 -18.08 -3.87 -0.65
C GLY A 154 -18.13 -3.58 0.85
N GLU A 155 -17.28 -4.23 1.67
CA GLU A 155 -17.25 -4.03 3.12
C GLU A 155 -16.06 -3.17 3.59
N GLY A 156 -15.19 -2.76 2.69
CA GLY A 156 -14.08 -1.85 2.97
C GLY A 156 -14.51 -0.40 3.04
N ALA A 157 -14.03 0.33 4.04
CA ALA A 157 -14.26 1.76 4.16
C ALA A 157 -13.02 2.56 3.75
N LEU A 158 -13.08 3.28 2.62
CA LEU A 158 -12.02 4.22 2.25
C LEU A 158 -11.98 5.35 3.29
N ARG A 159 -10.84 5.52 3.95
CA ARG A 159 -10.62 6.59 4.92
C ARG A 159 -9.99 7.82 4.29
N TRP A 160 -9.00 7.60 3.45
CA TRP A 160 -8.36 8.66 2.68
C TRP A 160 -7.55 8.07 1.51
N LEU A 161 -7.30 8.90 0.52
CA LEU A 161 -6.40 8.65 -0.59
C LEU A 161 -5.55 9.89 -0.79
N ILE A 162 -4.23 9.73 -0.78
CA ILE A 162 -3.26 10.80 -0.96
C ILE A 162 -2.55 10.59 -2.30
N PRO A 163 -2.83 11.40 -3.31
CA PRO A 163 -2.07 11.40 -4.56
C PRO A 163 -0.73 12.11 -4.35
N PRO A 164 0.33 11.77 -5.12
CA PRO A 164 1.65 12.37 -4.93
C PRO A 164 1.68 13.89 -5.08
N GLY A 165 0.77 14.46 -5.89
CA GLY A 165 0.67 15.90 -6.05
C GLY A 165 0.08 16.67 -4.85
N ALA A 166 -0.52 15.95 -3.89
CA ALA A 166 -1.03 16.53 -2.65
C ALA A 166 0.00 16.52 -1.50
N VAL A 167 1.14 15.85 -1.71
CA VAL A 167 2.21 15.80 -0.70
C VAL A 167 3.12 17.01 -0.91
N PRO A 168 3.29 17.88 0.12
CA PRO A 168 4.13 19.07 0.00
C PRO A 168 5.61 18.73 -0.22
N ASP A 169 6.36 19.72 -0.71
CA ASP A 169 7.82 19.64 -0.89
C ASP A 169 8.56 19.60 0.44
#